data_bffd9c7f11b3cfb6b6281faee3b15fcf
#
_entry.id   bffd9c7f11b3cfb6b6281faee3b15fcf
#
_cell.length_a   1.000
_cell.length_b   1.000
_cell.length_c   1.000
_cell.angle_alpha   90.00
_cell.angle_beta   90.00
_cell.angle_gamma   90.00
#
_symmetry.space_group_name_H-M   'P 1'
#
loop_
_entity.id
_entity.type
_entity.pdbx_description
1 polymer ?
#
loop_
_entity_poly.entity_id
_entity_poly.type
_entity_poly.pdbx_seq_one_letter_code
_entity_poly.pdbx_strand_id
1 'polypeptide(L)'
;MSDEDQENKEDLNEEESLELVETDEDDLDELEVDESDELDELDEVVDEKIPERGAYLIIGQGDFSTVMSNRGADDPGDNTLSAPQGVCKFGDMLFVSDAGNHRVLVWDQFPEENGEPSNVVLGQEDFADCLENRGLSTTLDEMTSGLGDENLDGFTISKAEEDTLSMPAGLCVIDGKLYVVDSGNHRVARWNGIPSDDGEPPTLVMGQDNLEENEANRQGLVGSGSLFFPTGICTGDDQHVFVADKDNHRVLIWKKIPFSDGWNADISLGQSGMDERDANRGDFDNVQQDTMSFPTGVFYDVENDKVFVVDQGNNRVLIWNSLPRDAGQPADVVIGQKDFVSRSPNMGKGEGRASQESMYFPNDVVAGKTGFFVSDTGNNRVLYWKEVPTENGQPADMVFGQSNFFDNRHNRNGQANATTLNDPYGLWLEEEENPEWVPPEENVLKETQEDETLEESPSLDEEDTVEEQIPEYLFKIFIADRGNSRVVVWNELPILPTDESEDGEGDHIEMEDPNLLIGDGDEEDEDDSPEELPSV
;
A
#
# COMPACT_ATOMS: atom_id res chain seq x y z
N MET A 1 0.85 65.53 -25.04
CA MET A 1 1.20 66.30 -23.87
C MET A 1 1.72 65.27 -22.93
N SER A 2 2.93 65.11 -23.02
CA SER A 2 4.25 65.55 -22.51
C SER A 2 4.69 64.52 -21.48
N ASP A 3 5.66 63.68 -21.84
CA ASP A 3 7.11 63.87 -21.81
C ASP A 3 7.69 63.59 -20.43
N GLU A 4 8.67 62.70 -20.53
CA GLU A 4 10.03 62.72 -19.97
C GLU A 4 10.14 62.25 -18.50
N ASP A 5 11.09 61.43 -18.08
CA ASP A 5 12.51 61.26 -18.42
C ASP A 5 12.99 59.83 -17.97
N GLN A 6 13.73 59.22 -18.68
CA GLN A 6 15.10 58.75 -18.86
C GLN A 6 16.09 58.87 -17.68
N GLU A 7 16.94 57.78 -17.60
CA GLU A 7 18.33 57.67 -17.10
C GLU A 7 18.55 57.35 -15.62
N ASN A 8 19.21 56.25 -15.30
CA ASN A 8 20.65 56.04 -15.42
C ASN A 8 21.07 54.59 -15.16
N LYS A 9 21.94 54.11 -16.06
CA LYS A 9 22.84 52.98 -15.87
C LYS A 9 24.05 53.47 -15.09
N GLU A 10 24.59 52.63 -14.20
CA GLU A 10 26.04 52.57 -13.94
C GLU A 10 26.43 51.17 -13.48
N ASP A 11 27.37 50.61 -14.25
CA ASP A 11 28.17 49.42 -14.04
C ASP A 11 29.08 49.59 -12.82
N LEU A 12 29.37 48.52 -12.10
CA LEU A 12 30.65 48.30 -11.44
C LEU A 12 30.94 46.78 -11.38
N ASN A 13 31.86 46.39 -12.25
CA ASN A 13 32.73 45.24 -12.11
C ASN A 13 33.74 45.46 -11.01
N GLU A 14 33.95 44.49 -10.15
CA GLU A 14 35.22 44.30 -9.45
C GLU A 14 35.54 42.79 -9.40
N GLU A 15 36.55 42.41 -10.21
CA GLU A 15 37.31 41.18 -10.10
C GLU A 15 38.29 41.32 -8.91
N GLU A 16 38.21 40.43 -7.95
CA GLU A 16 39.34 40.19 -7.03
C GLU A 16 40.00 38.87 -7.32
N SER A 17 41.19 38.97 -7.85
CA SER A 17 42.19 37.91 -8.04
C SER A 17 42.82 37.51 -6.71
N LEU A 18 42.78 36.25 -6.34
CA LEU A 18 43.57 35.67 -5.25
C LEU A 18 44.87 35.08 -5.79
N GLU A 19 45.98 35.66 -5.30
CA GLU A 19 47.34 35.23 -5.53
C GLU A 19 47.67 33.88 -4.88
N LEU A 20 48.31 33.02 -5.66
CA LEU A 20 48.98 31.81 -5.20
C LEU A 20 50.28 32.18 -4.48
N VAL A 21 50.43 31.74 -3.23
CA VAL A 21 51.72 31.75 -2.52
C VAL A 21 52.34 30.36 -2.66
N GLU A 22 53.45 30.33 -3.39
CA GLU A 22 54.42 29.23 -3.42
C GLU A 22 55.20 29.24 -2.10
N THR A 23 55.32 28.11 -1.41
CA THR A 23 56.32 27.88 -0.38
C THR A 23 57.19 26.70 -0.74
N ASP A 24 58.47 26.95 -0.64
CA ASP A 24 59.63 26.15 -1.04
C ASP A 24 59.73 24.82 -0.32
N GLU A 25 60.23 23.83 -1.07
CA GLU A 25 60.81 22.57 -0.62
C GLU A 25 62.13 22.90 0.11
N ASP A 26 62.33 22.33 1.28
CA ASP A 26 63.59 21.76 1.76
C ASP A 26 63.52 21.55 3.28
N ASP A 27 63.47 20.26 3.69
CA ASP A 27 64.26 19.71 4.78
C ASP A 27 63.82 18.26 5.06
N LEU A 28 64.56 17.34 4.47
CA LEU A 28 64.57 15.93 4.80
C LEU A 28 65.51 15.72 5.97
N ASP A 29 65.02 15.36 7.13
CA ASP A 29 65.83 14.70 8.16
C ASP A 29 65.32 13.25 8.35
N GLU A 30 66.24 12.32 8.02
CA GLU A 30 66.16 10.89 8.21
C GLU A 30 66.01 10.53 9.71
N LEU A 31 64.92 9.84 10.06
CA LEU A 31 64.85 9.06 11.29
C LEU A 31 64.71 7.58 10.95
N GLU A 32 65.80 6.86 11.14
CA GLU A 32 65.85 5.41 11.20
C GLU A 32 64.96 4.94 12.36
N VAL A 33 63.95 4.13 12.07
CA VAL A 33 63.17 3.38 13.10
C VAL A 33 63.45 1.88 12.90
N ASP A 34 63.90 1.28 14.00
CA ASP A 34 64.30 -0.08 14.20
C ASP A 34 63.16 -1.08 13.89
N GLU A 35 63.45 -2.06 13.01
CA GLU A 35 62.55 -3.19 12.76
C GLU A 35 62.69 -4.22 13.88
N SER A 36 61.71 -4.30 14.79
CA SER A 36 61.35 -5.54 15.46
C SER A 36 60.16 -5.33 16.40
N ASP A 37 58.96 -5.41 15.90
CA ASP A 37 57.83 -5.83 16.73
C ASP A 37 56.88 -6.68 15.88
N GLU A 38 56.71 -7.91 16.36
CA GLU A 38 55.80 -8.92 15.82
C GLU A 38 54.39 -8.34 15.74
N LEU A 39 53.90 -8.15 14.51
CA LEU A 39 52.47 -7.89 14.27
C LEU A 39 51.70 -9.16 14.57
N ASP A 40 51.08 -9.21 15.74
CA ASP A 40 49.95 -10.06 16.00
C ASP A 40 48.91 -9.81 14.88
N GLU A 41 48.74 -10.80 14.00
CA GLU A 41 47.59 -10.87 13.09
C GLU A 41 46.33 -10.97 13.97
N LEU A 42 45.72 -9.81 14.25
CA LEU A 42 44.33 -9.79 14.67
C LEU A 42 43.51 -10.20 13.42
N ASP A 43 43.09 -11.47 13.44
CA ASP A 43 41.99 -11.90 12.59
C ASP A 43 40.85 -10.87 12.75
N GLU A 44 40.68 -9.98 11.78
CA GLU A 44 39.43 -9.25 11.62
C GLU A 44 38.36 -10.34 11.43
N VAL A 45 37.63 -10.63 12.47
CA VAL A 45 36.33 -11.30 12.39
C VAL A 45 35.48 -10.35 11.56
N VAL A 46 35.47 -10.58 10.25
CA VAL A 46 34.47 -9.96 9.36
C VAL A 46 33.15 -10.50 9.86
N ASP A 47 32.45 -9.66 10.60
CA ASP A 47 31.04 -9.89 10.94
C ASP A 47 30.32 -10.03 9.59
N GLU A 48 30.14 -11.28 9.13
CA GLU A 48 29.32 -11.57 7.96
C GLU A 48 27.90 -11.15 8.34
N LYS A 49 27.56 -9.88 8.05
CA LYS A 49 26.18 -9.42 8.12
C LYS A 49 25.36 -10.40 7.30
N ILE A 50 24.49 -11.15 7.97
CA ILE A 50 23.47 -11.95 7.31
C ILE A 50 22.79 -11.02 6.28
N PRO A 51 22.85 -11.35 4.97
CA PRO A 51 22.29 -10.46 3.97
C PRO A 51 20.79 -10.27 4.26
N GLU A 52 20.38 -9.02 4.39
CA GLU A 52 18.99 -8.66 4.59
C GLU A 52 18.18 -9.19 3.39
N ARG A 53 17.21 -10.07 3.64
CA ARG A 53 16.32 -10.60 2.57
C ARG A 53 15.44 -9.48 2.07
N GLY A 54 15.45 -9.22 0.78
CA GLY A 54 14.73 -8.14 0.12
C GLY A 54 13.99 -8.60 -1.14
N ALA A 55 13.29 -7.69 -1.80
CA ALA A 55 12.68 -7.94 -3.10
C ALA A 55 13.76 -8.37 -4.11
N TYR A 56 13.44 -9.37 -4.92
CA TYR A 56 14.36 -9.89 -5.93
C TYR A 56 14.12 -9.30 -7.32
N LEU A 57 12.93 -8.73 -7.57
CA LEU A 57 12.53 -8.15 -8.85
C LEU A 57 11.82 -6.81 -8.64
N ILE A 58 12.03 -5.91 -9.59
CA ILE A 58 11.41 -4.58 -9.62
C ILE A 58 10.85 -4.29 -11.02
N ILE A 59 9.64 -3.73 -11.07
CA ILE A 59 8.93 -3.35 -12.28
C ILE A 59 8.71 -1.84 -12.25
N GLY A 60 8.86 -1.17 -13.40
CA GLY A 60 8.69 0.28 -13.51
C GLY A 60 9.95 1.09 -13.25
N GLN A 61 10.98 0.50 -12.65
CA GLN A 61 12.28 1.13 -12.40
C GLN A 61 13.41 0.23 -12.89
N GLY A 62 14.58 0.80 -13.19
CA GLY A 62 15.75 0.04 -13.65
C GLY A 62 16.56 -0.60 -12.53
N ASP A 63 16.47 -0.05 -11.32
CA ASP A 63 17.14 -0.52 -10.11
C ASP A 63 16.35 -0.15 -8.84
N PHE A 64 16.70 -0.75 -7.71
CA PHE A 64 16.01 -0.55 -6.44
C PHE A 64 16.21 0.83 -5.80
N SER A 65 17.16 1.63 -6.25
CA SER A 65 17.46 2.96 -5.70
C SER A 65 16.73 4.09 -6.43
N THR A 66 16.25 3.84 -7.65
CA THR A 66 15.49 4.80 -8.45
C THR A 66 14.02 4.81 -8.00
N VAL A 67 13.46 6.01 -7.77
CA VAL A 67 12.11 6.21 -7.20
C VAL A 67 11.29 7.29 -7.90
N MET A 68 11.81 7.86 -8.98
CA MET A 68 11.15 8.95 -9.68
C MET A 68 10.06 8.43 -10.60
N SER A 69 8.90 9.10 -10.60
CA SER A 69 7.85 8.86 -11.60
C SER A 69 8.45 8.86 -13.00
N ASN A 70 8.06 7.89 -13.81
CA ASN A 70 8.55 7.73 -15.19
C ASN A 70 10.08 7.72 -15.30
N ARG A 71 10.79 7.21 -14.25
CA ARG A 71 12.27 7.24 -14.15
C ARG A 71 12.85 8.65 -14.32
N GLY A 72 12.05 9.70 -14.00
CA GLY A 72 12.45 11.10 -14.13
C GLY A 72 12.32 11.69 -15.52
N ALA A 73 11.69 10.98 -16.47
CA ALA A 73 11.31 11.52 -17.77
C ALA A 73 10.01 12.34 -17.68
N ASP A 74 9.84 13.30 -18.59
CA ASP A 74 8.60 14.08 -18.69
C ASP A 74 7.45 13.22 -19.24
N ASP A 75 7.74 12.37 -20.22
CA ASP A 75 6.79 11.43 -20.82
C ASP A 75 7.03 10.01 -20.28
N PRO A 76 5.99 9.22 -20.04
CA PRO A 76 6.13 7.82 -19.64
C PRO A 76 6.64 6.95 -20.83
N GLY A 77 7.03 5.72 -20.52
CA GLY A 77 7.42 4.70 -21.49
C GLY A 77 6.82 3.34 -21.15
N ASP A 78 7.12 2.34 -21.96
CA ASP A 78 6.62 0.96 -21.80
C ASP A 78 7.15 0.25 -20.54
N ASN A 79 8.17 0.77 -19.91
CA ASN A 79 8.85 0.19 -18.74
C ASN A 79 8.94 1.17 -17.56
N THR A 80 8.07 2.18 -17.53
CA THR A 80 8.03 3.20 -16.46
C THR A 80 6.68 3.20 -15.77
N LEU A 81 6.66 3.59 -14.49
CA LEU A 81 5.46 3.74 -13.68
C LEU A 81 5.42 5.09 -12.99
N SER A 82 4.21 5.54 -12.69
CA SER A 82 3.91 6.69 -11.83
C SER A 82 2.81 6.34 -10.84
N ALA A 83 3.15 6.30 -9.55
CA ALA A 83 2.20 6.01 -8.47
C ALA A 83 1.30 4.79 -8.74
N PRO A 84 1.85 3.59 -8.99
CA PRO A 84 1.06 2.39 -9.27
C PRO A 84 0.17 2.05 -8.06
N GLN A 85 -1.07 1.59 -8.33
CA GLN A 85 -2.03 1.29 -7.27
C GLN A 85 -2.44 -0.18 -7.21
N GLY A 86 -2.55 -0.87 -8.33
CA GLY A 86 -2.97 -2.26 -8.39
C GLY A 86 -1.98 -3.13 -9.17
N VAL A 87 -1.93 -4.40 -8.81
CA VAL A 87 -1.15 -5.44 -9.49
C VAL A 87 -1.91 -6.75 -9.44
N CYS A 88 -1.92 -7.52 -10.53
CA CYS A 88 -2.37 -8.91 -10.52
C CYS A 88 -1.67 -9.74 -11.60
N LYS A 89 -1.72 -11.07 -11.44
CA LYS A 89 -1.26 -12.06 -12.43
C LYS A 89 -2.41 -12.93 -12.92
N PHE A 90 -2.28 -13.38 -14.16
CA PHE A 90 -3.13 -14.43 -14.72
C PHE A 90 -2.29 -15.34 -15.63
N GLY A 91 -1.99 -16.54 -15.16
CA GLY A 91 -0.98 -17.38 -15.78
C GLY A 91 0.38 -16.70 -15.72
N ASP A 92 1.07 -16.61 -16.87
CA ASP A 92 2.36 -15.92 -16.98
C ASP A 92 2.23 -14.42 -17.22
N MET A 93 1.02 -13.89 -17.39
CA MET A 93 0.77 -12.49 -17.65
C MET A 93 0.76 -11.66 -16.37
N LEU A 94 1.29 -10.44 -16.44
CA LEU A 94 1.26 -9.46 -15.35
C LEU A 94 0.49 -8.22 -15.79
N PHE A 95 -0.28 -7.65 -14.86
CA PHE A 95 -1.06 -6.42 -15.05
C PHE A 95 -0.74 -5.44 -13.93
N VAL A 96 -0.48 -4.18 -14.27
CA VAL A 96 -0.23 -3.11 -13.30
C VAL A 96 -1.07 -1.89 -13.63
N SER A 97 -1.85 -1.42 -12.65
CA SER A 97 -2.53 -0.12 -12.73
C SER A 97 -1.53 1.00 -12.45
N ASP A 98 -1.09 1.67 -13.51
CA ASP A 98 -0.19 2.81 -13.50
C ASP A 98 -1.00 4.10 -13.33
N ALA A 99 -1.53 4.29 -12.12
CA ALA A 99 -2.59 5.26 -11.81
C ALA A 99 -2.19 6.71 -12.07
N GLY A 100 -0.93 7.07 -11.81
CA GLY A 100 -0.42 8.43 -12.06
C GLY A 100 -0.26 8.76 -13.54
N ASN A 101 -0.23 7.75 -14.42
CA ASN A 101 -0.25 7.89 -15.88
C ASN A 101 -1.61 7.52 -16.49
N HIS A 102 -2.64 7.30 -15.67
CA HIS A 102 -4.02 7.02 -16.10
C HIS A 102 -4.12 5.84 -17.09
N ARG A 103 -3.38 4.75 -16.85
CA ARG A 103 -3.27 3.60 -17.75
C ARG A 103 -3.10 2.28 -17.01
N VAL A 104 -3.31 1.18 -17.72
CA VAL A 104 -2.91 -0.16 -17.27
C VAL A 104 -1.85 -0.69 -18.22
N LEU A 105 -0.76 -1.21 -17.67
CA LEU A 105 0.30 -1.88 -18.42
C LEU A 105 0.13 -3.40 -18.31
N VAL A 106 0.34 -4.11 -19.43
CA VAL A 106 0.21 -5.57 -19.53
C VAL A 106 1.51 -6.16 -20.06
N TRP A 107 2.03 -7.17 -19.37
CA TRP A 107 3.12 -8.04 -19.80
C TRP A 107 2.55 -9.39 -20.18
N ASP A 108 2.82 -9.86 -21.40
CA ASP A 108 2.38 -11.17 -21.89
C ASP A 108 3.10 -12.33 -21.22
N GLN A 109 4.30 -12.08 -20.72
CA GLN A 109 5.13 -12.99 -19.95
C GLN A 109 5.57 -12.29 -18.67
N PHE A 110 5.71 -13.06 -17.61
CA PHE A 110 6.22 -12.51 -16.36
C PHE A 110 7.66 -11.99 -16.54
N PRO A 111 7.95 -10.73 -16.13
CA PRO A 111 9.28 -10.15 -16.27
C PRO A 111 10.36 -10.95 -15.52
N GLU A 112 11.49 -11.20 -16.17
CA GLU A 112 12.64 -11.89 -15.57
C GLU A 112 13.74 -10.91 -15.11
N GLU A 113 13.75 -9.68 -15.67
CA GLU A 113 14.75 -8.66 -15.37
C GLU A 113 14.09 -7.37 -14.85
N ASN A 114 14.86 -6.61 -14.05
CA ASN A 114 14.41 -5.31 -13.54
C ASN A 114 14.08 -4.34 -14.68
N GLY A 115 12.88 -3.76 -14.61
CA GLY A 115 12.44 -2.74 -15.55
C GLY A 115 12.22 -3.24 -16.97
N GLU A 116 11.90 -4.51 -17.14
CA GLU A 116 11.50 -5.10 -18.42
C GLU A 116 10.24 -4.41 -18.97
N PRO A 117 10.18 -4.09 -20.29
CA PRO A 117 9.07 -3.37 -20.90
C PRO A 117 7.78 -4.21 -20.96
N SER A 118 6.63 -3.54 -20.82
CA SER A 118 5.31 -4.14 -21.06
C SER A 118 5.02 -4.27 -22.55
N ASN A 119 3.99 -5.05 -22.89
CA ASN A 119 3.61 -5.36 -24.26
C ASN A 119 2.40 -4.57 -24.73
N VAL A 120 1.48 -4.21 -23.81
CA VAL A 120 0.20 -3.54 -24.12
C VAL A 120 -0.06 -2.42 -23.12
N VAL A 121 -0.62 -1.30 -23.61
CA VAL A 121 -1.14 -0.20 -22.81
C VAL A 121 -2.66 -0.06 -23.01
N LEU A 122 -3.40 0.09 -21.89
CA LEU A 122 -4.85 0.32 -21.90
C LEU A 122 -5.17 1.67 -21.26
N GLY A 123 -6.17 2.37 -21.77
CA GLY A 123 -6.61 3.69 -21.31
C GLY A 123 -5.90 4.85 -22.00
N GLN A 124 -4.83 4.58 -22.75
CA GLN A 124 -4.07 5.53 -23.57
C GLN A 124 -3.90 4.97 -24.98
N GLU A 125 -3.57 5.82 -25.97
CA GLU A 125 -3.34 5.40 -27.36
C GLU A 125 -1.98 4.76 -27.55
N ASP A 126 -0.98 5.23 -26.77
CA ASP A 126 0.37 4.69 -26.76
C ASP A 126 1.05 4.83 -25.39
N PHE A 127 2.27 4.31 -25.26
CA PHE A 127 3.02 4.31 -24.01
C PHE A 127 3.52 5.68 -23.56
N ALA A 128 3.54 6.69 -24.43
CA ALA A 128 4.02 8.02 -24.09
C ALA A 128 2.90 8.93 -23.56
N ASP A 129 1.63 8.53 -23.74
CA ASP A 129 0.48 9.26 -23.25
C ASP A 129 0.20 9.00 -21.77
N CYS A 130 -0.23 10.04 -21.04
CA CYS A 130 -0.51 9.97 -19.60
C CYS A 130 -1.60 10.92 -19.11
N LEU A 131 -2.40 11.47 -20.01
CA LEU A 131 -3.44 12.41 -19.61
C LEU A 131 -4.69 11.67 -19.13
N GLU A 132 -5.28 12.17 -18.06
CA GLU A 132 -6.59 11.72 -17.57
C GLU A 132 -7.60 11.73 -18.73
N ASN A 133 -8.26 10.59 -18.96
CA ASN A 133 -9.19 10.43 -20.07
C ASN A 133 -8.62 10.97 -21.42
N ARG A 134 -7.32 10.79 -21.67
CA ARG A 134 -6.60 11.32 -22.85
C ARG A 134 -6.72 12.84 -23.02
N GLY A 135 -6.96 13.58 -21.93
CA GLY A 135 -7.17 15.03 -21.95
C GLY A 135 -8.51 15.46 -22.54
N LEU A 136 -9.44 14.51 -22.74
CA LEU A 136 -10.78 14.84 -23.22
C LEU A 136 -11.55 15.60 -22.15
N SER A 137 -12.26 16.65 -22.55
CA SER A 137 -13.04 17.47 -21.63
C SER A 137 -14.30 17.99 -22.30
N THR A 138 -15.33 18.23 -21.49
CA THR A 138 -16.56 18.91 -21.90
C THR A 138 -16.72 20.18 -21.08
N THR A 139 -17.38 21.20 -21.65
CA THR A 139 -17.70 22.40 -20.88
C THR A 139 -18.92 22.15 -20.00
N LEU A 140 -18.98 22.82 -18.86
CA LEU A 140 -20.11 22.71 -17.95
C LEU A 140 -21.41 23.19 -18.61
N ASP A 141 -21.33 24.15 -19.57
CA ASP A 141 -22.45 24.66 -20.34
C ASP A 141 -23.00 23.60 -21.32
N GLU A 142 -22.15 22.78 -21.93
CA GLU A 142 -22.56 21.63 -22.75
C GLU A 142 -23.30 20.57 -21.94
N MET A 143 -22.84 20.25 -20.72
CA MET A 143 -23.48 19.28 -19.82
C MET A 143 -24.83 19.77 -19.31
N THR A 144 -24.96 21.05 -18.99
CA THR A 144 -26.18 21.62 -18.39
C THR A 144 -27.23 22.04 -19.44
N SER A 145 -27.01 21.70 -20.73
CA SER A 145 -27.92 21.98 -21.83
C SER A 145 -28.34 23.47 -21.95
N GLY A 146 -27.38 24.37 -21.74
CA GLY A 146 -27.61 25.80 -21.96
C GLY A 146 -28.50 26.47 -20.91
N LEU A 147 -28.37 26.13 -19.63
CA LEU A 147 -29.06 26.84 -18.54
C LEU A 147 -28.54 28.28 -18.34
N GLY A 148 -27.57 28.72 -19.17
CA GLY A 148 -27.20 30.12 -19.35
C GLY A 148 -26.67 30.83 -18.10
N ASP A 149 -25.89 30.16 -17.26
CA ASP A 149 -25.16 30.83 -16.18
C ASP A 149 -23.81 31.32 -16.71
N GLU A 150 -23.74 32.59 -17.10
CA GLU A 150 -22.52 33.24 -17.63
C GLU A 150 -21.30 33.17 -16.66
N ASN A 151 -21.46 32.66 -15.42
CA ASN A 151 -20.38 32.48 -14.47
C ASN A 151 -19.70 31.11 -14.60
N LEU A 152 -20.22 30.17 -15.39
CA LEU A 152 -19.70 28.84 -15.62
C LEU A 152 -18.94 28.71 -16.95
N ASP A 153 -18.93 29.78 -17.77
CA ASP A 153 -18.20 29.83 -19.04
C ASP A 153 -16.69 29.58 -18.79
N GLY A 154 -16.21 28.45 -19.31
CA GLY A 154 -14.79 28.09 -19.31
C GLY A 154 -14.37 27.05 -18.24
N PHE A 155 -15.27 26.56 -17.41
CA PHE A 155 -15.00 25.37 -16.59
C PHE A 155 -15.14 24.11 -17.45
N THR A 156 -14.05 23.35 -17.55
CA THR A 156 -14.04 22.04 -18.21
C THR A 156 -14.03 20.93 -17.18
N ILE A 157 -14.76 19.85 -17.48
CA ILE A 157 -14.78 18.61 -16.70
C ILE A 157 -14.18 17.52 -17.57
N SER A 158 -13.35 16.67 -16.99
CA SER A 158 -12.79 15.51 -17.66
C SER A 158 -13.92 14.60 -18.16
N LYS A 159 -13.85 14.21 -19.44
CA LYS A 159 -14.86 13.39 -20.10
C LYS A 159 -14.32 12.01 -20.36
N ALA A 160 -15.00 10.98 -19.87
CA ALA A 160 -14.69 9.60 -20.24
C ALA A 160 -15.18 9.29 -21.67
N GLU A 161 -14.45 8.42 -22.33
CA GLU A 161 -14.90 7.68 -23.52
C GLU A 161 -14.73 6.18 -23.27
N GLU A 162 -15.15 5.36 -24.22
CA GLU A 162 -15.19 3.90 -23.98
C GLU A 162 -13.82 3.30 -23.70
N ASP A 163 -12.75 3.84 -24.28
CA ASP A 163 -11.37 3.34 -24.20
C ASP A 163 -10.43 4.19 -23.30
N THR A 164 -10.97 5.13 -22.53
CA THR A 164 -10.18 6.00 -21.64
C THR A 164 -10.23 5.53 -20.19
N LEU A 165 -9.19 5.87 -19.41
CA LEU A 165 -9.12 5.61 -17.97
C LEU A 165 -8.75 6.89 -17.19
N SER A 166 -9.19 6.92 -15.93
CA SER A 166 -8.83 7.96 -14.97
C SER A 166 -8.48 7.31 -13.62
N MET A 167 -7.22 7.43 -13.22
CA MET A 167 -6.72 6.88 -11.95
C MET A 167 -7.13 5.40 -11.72
N PRO A 168 -6.76 4.48 -12.63
CA PRO A 168 -7.07 3.06 -12.44
C PRO A 168 -6.42 2.54 -11.14
N ALA A 169 -7.18 1.75 -10.37
CA ALA A 169 -6.76 1.23 -9.07
C ALA A 169 -6.73 -0.31 -9.07
N GLY A 170 -7.62 -0.96 -8.34
CA GLY A 170 -7.69 -2.41 -8.27
C GLY A 170 -7.98 -3.05 -9.63
N LEU A 171 -7.45 -4.23 -9.84
CA LEU A 171 -7.70 -5.01 -11.05
C LEU A 171 -7.66 -6.52 -10.75
N CYS A 172 -8.42 -7.28 -11.50
CA CYS A 172 -8.43 -8.74 -11.40
C CYS A 172 -8.87 -9.39 -12.70
N VAL A 173 -8.59 -10.69 -12.85
CA VAL A 173 -9.09 -11.49 -13.96
C VAL A 173 -10.11 -12.48 -13.43
N ILE A 174 -11.32 -12.45 -13.98
CA ILE A 174 -12.44 -13.32 -13.61
C ILE A 174 -12.90 -14.09 -14.85
N ASP A 175 -12.89 -15.39 -14.80
CA ASP A 175 -13.28 -16.26 -15.94
C ASP A 175 -12.56 -15.86 -17.26
N GLY A 176 -11.24 -15.55 -17.17
CA GLY A 176 -10.41 -15.13 -18.30
C GLY A 176 -10.73 -13.74 -18.85
N LYS A 177 -11.44 -12.89 -18.11
CA LYS A 177 -11.81 -11.53 -18.48
C LYS A 177 -11.15 -10.53 -17.55
N LEU A 178 -10.50 -9.49 -18.09
CA LEU A 178 -9.89 -8.43 -17.30
C LEU A 178 -10.96 -7.47 -16.78
N TYR A 179 -10.87 -7.14 -15.49
CA TYR A 179 -11.64 -6.10 -14.82
C TYR A 179 -10.66 -5.07 -14.25
N VAL A 180 -10.93 -3.80 -14.50
CA VAL A 180 -10.14 -2.67 -13.99
C VAL A 180 -11.06 -1.70 -13.28
N VAL A 181 -10.73 -1.35 -12.06
CA VAL A 181 -11.40 -0.28 -11.32
C VAL A 181 -10.89 1.07 -11.84
N ASP A 182 -11.72 1.77 -12.56
CA ASP A 182 -11.47 3.09 -13.15
C ASP A 182 -12.00 4.16 -12.18
N SER A 183 -11.21 4.40 -11.11
CA SER A 183 -11.64 5.12 -9.91
C SER A 183 -12.12 6.54 -10.22
N GLY A 184 -11.36 7.29 -11.02
CA GLY A 184 -11.68 8.68 -11.37
C GLY A 184 -12.93 8.80 -12.24
N ASN A 185 -13.28 7.75 -12.99
CA ASN A 185 -14.51 7.68 -13.77
C ASN A 185 -15.65 6.97 -13.03
N HIS A 186 -15.46 6.66 -11.74
CA HIS A 186 -16.50 6.07 -10.87
C HIS A 186 -17.12 4.80 -11.41
N ARG A 187 -16.30 3.92 -12.02
CA ARG A 187 -16.76 2.71 -12.70
C ARG A 187 -15.76 1.55 -12.54
N VAL A 188 -16.22 0.35 -12.90
CA VAL A 188 -15.35 -0.78 -13.22
C VAL A 188 -15.52 -1.11 -14.69
N ALA A 189 -14.42 -1.07 -15.44
CA ALA A 189 -14.36 -1.42 -16.86
C ALA A 189 -14.00 -2.91 -17.02
N ARG A 190 -14.69 -3.64 -17.93
CA ARG A 190 -14.45 -5.05 -18.18
C ARG A 190 -14.21 -5.35 -19.66
N TRP A 191 -13.10 -6.00 -19.95
CA TRP A 191 -12.80 -6.59 -21.26
C TRP A 191 -13.37 -8.02 -21.36
N ASN A 192 -13.77 -8.44 -22.57
CA ASN A 192 -14.33 -9.78 -22.79
C ASN A 192 -13.24 -10.86 -23.03
N GLY A 193 -12.08 -10.65 -22.48
CA GLY A 193 -10.88 -11.47 -22.58
C GLY A 193 -9.71 -10.71 -22.02
N ILE A 194 -8.50 -11.15 -22.31
CA ILE A 194 -7.28 -10.39 -22.05
C ILE A 194 -7.00 -9.53 -23.29
N PRO A 195 -6.92 -8.20 -23.17
CA PRO A 195 -6.59 -7.30 -24.28
C PRO A 195 -5.20 -7.59 -24.88
N SER A 196 -5.07 -7.49 -26.20
CA SER A 196 -3.82 -7.74 -26.93
C SER A 196 -3.33 -6.56 -27.77
N ASP A 197 -4.16 -5.54 -27.93
CA ASP A 197 -3.84 -4.35 -28.70
C ASP A 197 -3.86 -3.10 -27.77
N ASP A 198 -2.99 -2.12 -28.06
CA ASP A 198 -2.96 -0.85 -27.36
C ASP A 198 -4.30 -0.12 -27.50
N GLY A 199 -4.76 0.49 -26.42
CA GLY A 199 -6.03 1.22 -26.38
C GLY A 199 -7.27 0.37 -26.66
N GLU A 200 -7.19 -0.97 -26.58
CA GLU A 200 -8.37 -1.83 -26.78
C GLU A 200 -9.49 -1.46 -25.79
N PRO A 201 -10.73 -1.14 -26.28
CA PRO A 201 -11.80 -0.71 -25.41
C PRO A 201 -12.40 -1.85 -24.59
N PRO A 202 -12.85 -1.60 -23.34
CA PRO A 202 -13.66 -2.55 -22.59
C PRO A 202 -15.02 -2.79 -23.27
N THR A 203 -15.69 -3.84 -22.85
CA THR A 203 -16.96 -4.29 -23.48
C THR A 203 -18.15 -4.22 -22.53
N LEU A 204 -17.93 -3.88 -21.27
CA LEU A 204 -18.96 -3.73 -20.24
C LEU A 204 -18.49 -2.80 -19.14
N VAL A 205 -19.45 -2.09 -18.54
CA VAL A 205 -19.21 -1.22 -17.38
C VAL A 205 -20.11 -1.58 -16.21
N MET A 206 -19.54 -1.53 -14.99
CA MET A 206 -20.25 -1.54 -13.73
C MET A 206 -20.14 -0.15 -13.09
N GLY A 207 -21.18 0.30 -12.41
CA GLY A 207 -21.17 1.61 -11.74
C GLY A 207 -21.75 2.74 -12.57
N GLN A 208 -21.78 2.61 -13.89
CA GLN A 208 -22.33 3.57 -14.86
C GLN A 208 -23.34 2.89 -15.79
N ASP A 209 -24.14 3.66 -16.53
CA ASP A 209 -25.11 3.13 -17.49
C ASP A 209 -24.49 2.79 -18.85
N ASN A 210 -23.34 3.40 -19.18
CA ASN A 210 -22.54 3.11 -20.37
C ASN A 210 -21.06 3.52 -20.14
N LEU A 211 -20.19 3.20 -21.10
CA LEU A 211 -18.75 3.46 -21.02
C LEU A 211 -18.33 4.93 -21.20
N GLU A 212 -19.21 5.80 -21.64
CA GLU A 212 -18.93 7.23 -21.85
C GLU A 212 -19.29 8.09 -20.61
N GLU A 213 -20.00 7.53 -19.63
CA GLU A 213 -20.39 8.22 -18.41
C GLU A 213 -19.35 8.06 -17.30
N ASN A 214 -19.13 9.15 -16.54
CA ASN A 214 -18.18 9.21 -15.44
C ASN A 214 -18.66 10.07 -14.26
N GLU A 215 -19.96 10.29 -14.12
CA GLU A 215 -20.50 11.02 -12.97
C GLU A 215 -20.64 10.12 -11.74
N ALA A 216 -20.22 10.65 -10.59
CA ALA A 216 -20.37 9.96 -9.31
C ALA A 216 -21.82 9.53 -9.08
N ASN A 217 -21.99 8.25 -8.73
CA ASN A 217 -23.32 7.70 -8.43
C ASN A 217 -24.36 7.92 -9.55
N ARG A 218 -23.95 7.80 -10.83
CA ARG A 218 -24.88 7.99 -11.96
C ARG A 218 -25.70 9.25 -11.77
N GLN A 219 -25.09 10.41 -11.82
CA GLN A 219 -25.73 11.71 -11.62
C GLN A 219 -26.19 11.96 -10.16
N GLY A 220 -25.45 11.41 -9.17
CA GLY A 220 -25.66 11.67 -7.75
C GLY A 220 -26.67 10.77 -7.04
N LEU A 221 -27.25 9.78 -7.72
CA LEU A 221 -28.20 8.85 -7.15
C LEU A 221 -27.51 7.55 -6.66
N VAL A 222 -27.28 7.44 -5.35
CA VAL A 222 -26.75 6.23 -4.75
C VAL A 222 -27.74 5.08 -4.90
N GLY A 223 -27.29 3.92 -5.34
CA GLY A 223 -28.10 2.73 -5.52
C GLY A 223 -27.26 1.48 -5.71
N SER A 224 -27.92 0.33 -5.95
CA SER A 224 -27.25 -0.97 -6.09
C SER A 224 -26.37 -1.10 -7.36
N GLY A 225 -26.55 -0.23 -8.35
CA GLY A 225 -25.77 -0.23 -9.60
C GLY A 225 -24.88 0.98 -9.78
N SER A 226 -24.71 1.83 -8.77
CA SER A 226 -23.89 3.04 -8.83
C SER A 226 -22.62 2.92 -7.99
N LEU A 227 -21.55 3.60 -8.39
CA LEU A 227 -20.27 3.65 -7.68
C LEU A 227 -19.81 5.10 -7.50
N PHE A 228 -19.01 5.34 -6.46
CA PHE A 228 -18.31 6.59 -6.24
C PHE A 228 -16.88 6.34 -5.78
N PHE A 229 -15.92 6.65 -6.65
CA PHE A 229 -14.50 6.44 -6.46
C PHE A 229 -14.17 5.04 -5.95
N PRO A 230 -14.60 3.97 -6.65
CA PRO A 230 -14.28 2.61 -6.25
C PRO A 230 -12.77 2.40 -6.29
N THR A 231 -12.23 1.47 -5.47
CA THR A 231 -10.78 1.21 -5.39
C THR A 231 -10.40 -0.24 -5.51
N GLY A 232 -10.92 -1.12 -4.67
CA GLY A 232 -10.61 -2.55 -4.67
C GLY A 232 -11.64 -3.37 -5.43
N ILE A 233 -11.17 -4.44 -6.06
CA ILE A 233 -12.02 -5.46 -6.69
C ILE A 233 -11.42 -6.84 -6.46
N CYS A 234 -12.25 -7.83 -6.15
CA CYS A 234 -11.83 -9.22 -6.12
C CYS A 234 -12.93 -10.20 -6.52
N THR A 235 -12.49 -11.42 -6.79
CA THR A 235 -13.29 -12.64 -6.83
C THR A 235 -12.50 -13.74 -6.14
N GLY A 236 -13.16 -14.76 -5.61
CA GLY A 236 -12.48 -15.95 -5.10
C GLY A 236 -12.95 -17.22 -5.81
N ASP A 237 -14.08 -17.17 -6.50
CA ASP A 237 -14.79 -18.34 -7.02
C ASP A 237 -15.32 -18.19 -8.45
N ASP A 238 -14.88 -17.19 -9.19
CA ASP A 238 -15.36 -16.84 -10.53
C ASP A 238 -16.90 -16.70 -10.64
N GLN A 239 -17.59 -16.44 -9.52
CA GLN A 239 -19.04 -16.21 -9.46
C GLN A 239 -19.38 -14.90 -8.76
N HIS A 240 -18.78 -14.67 -7.59
CA HIS A 240 -18.99 -13.47 -6.82
C HIS A 240 -18.00 -12.38 -7.26
N VAL A 241 -18.47 -11.15 -7.33
CA VAL A 241 -17.64 -9.97 -7.56
C VAL A 241 -17.82 -9.03 -6.37
N PHE A 242 -16.71 -8.59 -5.79
CA PHE A 242 -16.68 -7.65 -4.67
C PHE A 242 -16.03 -6.36 -5.14
N VAL A 243 -16.63 -5.21 -4.85
CA VAL A 243 -16.06 -3.89 -5.16
C VAL A 243 -16.11 -3.01 -3.93
N ALA A 244 -14.97 -2.47 -3.53
CA ALA A 244 -14.87 -1.44 -2.52
C ALA A 244 -15.30 -0.10 -3.12
N ASP A 245 -16.53 0.32 -2.82
CA ASP A 245 -17.17 1.57 -3.24
C ASP A 245 -16.84 2.66 -2.22
N LYS A 246 -15.58 3.12 -2.28
CA LYS A 246 -14.86 3.86 -1.25
C LYS A 246 -15.61 5.09 -0.75
N ASP A 247 -16.01 5.99 -1.65
CA ASP A 247 -16.62 7.26 -1.26
C ASP A 247 -18.13 7.16 -0.98
N ASN A 248 -18.71 5.96 -1.16
CA ASN A 248 -20.01 5.58 -0.62
C ASN A 248 -19.88 4.77 0.69
N HIS A 249 -18.65 4.62 1.22
CA HIS A 249 -18.37 3.96 2.50
C HIS A 249 -18.97 2.57 2.63
N ARG A 250 -18.84 1.76 1.56
CA ARG A 250 -19.42 0.41 1.50
C ARG A 250 -18.61 -0.53 0.60
N VAL A 251 -18.85 -1.83 0.75
CA VAL A 251 -18.47 -2.84 -0.22
C VAL A 251 -19.72 -3.40 -0.87
N LEU A 252 -19.76 -3.42 -2.20
CA LEU A 252 -20.83 -4.04 -2.97
C LEU A 252 -20.44 -5.46 -3.39
N ILE A 253 -21.40 -6.39 -3.29
CA ILE A 253 -21.21 -7.79 -3.68
C ILE A 253 -22.27 -8.18 -4.71
N TRP A 254 -21.79 -8.66 -5.85
CA TRP A 254 -22.59 -9.33 -6.88
C TRP A 254 -22.47 -10.84 -6.69
N LYS A 255 -23.61 -11.52 -6.55
CA LYS A 255 -23.68 -13.00 -6.43
C LYS A 255 -23.49 -13.72 -7.76
N LYS A 256 -23.40 -12.97 -8.84
CA LYS A 256 -23.15 -13.44 -10.19
C LYS A 256 -22.35 -12.42 -10.96
N ILE A 257 -21.47 -12.90 -11.83
CA ILE A 257 -20.72 -12.05 -12.74
C ILE A 257 -21.69 -11.19 -13.56
N PRO A 258 -21.55 -9.84 -13.51
CA PRO A 258 -22.34 -8.92 -14.33
C PRO A 258 -22.20 -9.23 -15.84
N PHE A 259 -23.31 -9.20 -16.58
CA PHE A 259 -23.34 -9.48 -18.00
C PHE A 259 -23.96 -8.36 -18.86
N SER A 260 -24.37 -7.26 -18.26
CA SER A 260 -24.82 -6.04 -18.92
C SER A 260 -24.35 -4.82 -18.14
N ASP A 261 -24.25 -3.70 -18.83
CA ASP A 261 -23.89 -2.43 -18.23
C ASP A 261 -24.82 -2.08 -17.06
N GLY A 262 -24.24 -1.44 -16.04
CA GLY A 262 -24.95 -1.00 -14.88
C GLY A 262 -25.66 -2.08 -14.07
N TRP A 263 -25.22 -3.35 -14.15
CA TRP A 263 -25.83 -4.44 -13.41
C TRP A 263 -25.80 -4.20 -11.90
N ASN A 264 -26.94 -4.42 -11.23
CA ASN A 264 -27.11 -4.14 -9.80
C ASN A 264 -26.39 -5.17 -8.91
N ALA A 265 -25.75 -4.71 -7.83
CA ALA A 265 -25.25 -5.54 -6.75
C ALA A 265 -26.39 -6.15 -5.91
N ASP A 266 -26.10 -7.26 -5.24
CA ASP A 266 -27.04 -8.00 -4.41
C ASP A 266 -26.94 -7.66 -2.92
N ILE A 267 -25.73 -7.30 -2.43
CA ILE A 267 -25.42 -7.05 -1.01
C ILE A 267 -24.56 -5.79 -0.88
N SER A 268 -24.80 -5.03 0.20
CA SER A 268 -23.96 -3.92 0.65
C SER A 268 -23.43 -4.23 2.06
N LEU A 269 -22.12 -4.17 2.27
CA LEU A 269 -21.49 -4.18 3.59
C LEU A 269 -21.09 -2.75 3.98
N GLY A 270 -21.09 -2.44 5.28
CA GLY A 270 -20.79 -1.10 5.80
C GLY A 270 -22.01 -0.18 5.88
N GLN A 271 -23.03 -0.43 5.05
CA GLN A 271 -24.31 0.28 5.04
C GLN A 271 -25.46 -0.70 5.30
N SER A 272 -26.60 -0.22 5.83
CA SER A 272 -27.78 -1.05 6.07
C SER A 272 -28.67 -1.23 4.83
N GLY A 273 -28.45 -0.39 3.79
CA GLY A 273 -29.18 -0.41 2.53
C GLY A 273 -28.32 -0.05 1.33
N MET A 274 -28.88 -0.16 0.13
CA MET A 274 -28.21 0.13 -1.14
C MET A 274 -28.18 1.62 -1.50
N ASP A 275 -28.98 2.42 -0.84
CA ASP A 275 -29.18 3.87 -1.04
C ASP A 275 -28.52 4.72 0.05
N GLU A 276 -27.75 4.09 0.94
CA GLU A 276 -26.99 4.74 2.01
C GLU A 276 -25.51 4.88 1.60
N ARG A 277 -24.85 5.97 2.08
CA ARG A 277 -23.47 6.29 1.72
C ARG A 277 -22.69 7.05 2.79
N ASP A 278 -23.24 7.26 3.97
CA ASP A 278 -22.57 8.09 4.97
C ASP A 278 -21.51 7.28 5.74
N ALA A 279 -20.36 7.90 5.99
CA ALA A 279 -19.31 7.29 6.79
C ALA A 279 -19.87 6.85 8.15
N ASN A 280 -19.59 5.61 8.53
CA ASN A 280 -20.10 5.01 9.77
C ASN A 280 -21.62 5.23 9.97
N ARG A 281 -22.39 5.22 8.86
CA ARG A 281 -23.85 5.43 8.84
C ARG A 281 -24.28 6.78 9.39
N GLY A 282 -23.60 7.84 9.05
CA GLY A 282 -23.98 9.23 9.33
C GLY A 282 -23.47 9.79 10.67
N ASP A 283 -22.77 8.99 11.46
CA ASP A 283 -22.02 9.47 12.62
C ASP A 283 -20.58 8.97 12.53
N PHE A 284 -19.68 9.87 12.16
CA PHE A 284 -18.27 9.54 11.94
C PHE A 284 -17.61 8.87 13.15
N ASP A 285 -18.07 9.16 14.35
CA ASP A 285 -17.59 8.58 15.61
C ASP A 285 -18.31 7.29 16.02
N ASN A 286 -19.39 6.93 15.34
CA ASN A 286 -20.15 5.70 15.61
C ASN A 286 -19.56 4.49 14.88
N VAL A 287 -18.34 4.14 15.20
CA VAL A 287 -17.65 2.98 14.63
C VAL A 287 -18.16 1.71 15.28
N GLN A 288 -18.63 0.76 14.46
CA GLN A 288 -19.19 -0.52 14.90
C GLN A 288 -18.67 -1.67 14.01
N GLN A 289 -19.01 -2.91 14.35
CA GLN A 289 -18.62 -4.09 13.57
C GLN A 289 -19.28 -4.19 12.17
N ASP A 290 -20.31 -3.38 11.90
CA ASP A 290 -21.09 -3.36 10.66
C ASP A 290 -21.08 -2.00 9.95
N THR A 291 -20.18 -1.09 10.34
CA THR A 291 -19.98 0.23 9.72
C THR A 291 -18.61 0.33 9.07
N MET A 292 -18.48 1.19 8.07
CA MET A 292 -17.22 1.46 7.35
C MET A 292 -17.03 2.94 7.07
N SER A 293 -15.77 3.31 6.89
CA SER A 293 -15.35 4.64 6.45
C SER A 293 -14.23 4.51 5.43
N PHE A 294 -14.49 4.89 4.16
CA PHE A 294 -13.54 4.79 3.05
C PHE A 294 -12.92 3.39 2.90
N PRO A 295 -13.70 2.30 2.70
CA PRO A 295 -13.13 0.99 2.43
C PRO A 295 -12.34 1.01 1.11
N THR A 296 -11.18 0.32 1.09
CA THR A 296 -10.27 0.33 -0.06
C THR A 296 -10.02 -1.06 -0.62
N GLY A 297 -9.36 -1.95 0.09
CA GLY A 297 -9.08 -3.31 -0.32
C GLY A 297 -10.20 -4.28 0.07
N VAL A 298 -10.44 -5.27 -0.76
CA VAL A 298 -11.35 -6.38 -0.47
C VAL A 298 -10.79 -7.67 -1.02
N PHE A 299 -10.85 -8.75 -0.24
CA PHE A 299 -10.40 -10.08 -0.64
C PHE A 299 -11.36 -11.17 -0.17
N TYR A 300 -11.62 -12.16 -1.02
CA TYR A 300 -12.41 -13.33 -0.67
C TYR A 300 -11.57 -14.61 -0.79
N ASP A 301 -11.24 -15.19 0.36
CA ASP A 301 -10.62 -16.51 0.47
C ASP A 301 -11.69 -17.58 0.37
N VAL A 302 -11.85 -18.14 -0.83
CA VAL A 302 -12.88 -19.14 -1.13
C VAL A 302 -12.60 -20.48 -0.46
N GLU A 303 -11.32 -20.84 -0.25
CA GLU A 303 -10.94 -22.10 0.40
C GLU A 303 -11.41 -22.16 1.86
N ASN A 304 -11.29 -21.03 2.57
CA ASN A 304 -11.68 -20.91 3.97
C ASN A 304 -13.03 -20.19 4.18
N ASP A 305 -13.72 -19.81 3.10
CA ASP A 305 -15.01 -19.07 3.10
C ASP A 305 -14.92 -17.76 3.92
N LYS A 306 -13.79 -17.02 3.80
CA LYS A 306 -13.56 -15.79 4.56
C LYS A 306 -13.52 -14.55 3.66
N VAL A 307 -14.11 -13.46 4.13
CA VAL A 307 -14.05 -12.16 3.45
C VAL A 307 -13.29 -11.16 4.33
N PHE A 308 -12.40 -10.40 3.69
CA PHE A 308 -11.58 -9.36 4.31
C PHE A 308 -11.88 -8.03 3.65
N VAL A 309 -12.05 -6.97 4.46
CA VAL A 309 -12.25 -5.61 3.96
C VAL A 309 -11.35 -4.65 4.72
N VAL A 310 -10.56 -3.89 4.00
CA VAL A 310 -9.77 -2.79 4.56
C VAL A 310 -10.69 -1.58 4.76
N ASP A 311 -10.97 -1.26 6.00
CA ASP A 311 -11.75 -0.09 6.44
C ASP A 311 -10.78 1.05 6.76
N GLN A 312 -10.23 1.65 5.68
CA GLN A 312 -9.10 2.59 5.71
C GLN A 312 -9.33 3.77 6.65
N GLY A 313 -10.49 4.43 6.57
CA GLY A 313 -10.81 5.62 7.36
C GLY A 313 -10.97 5.33 8.86
N ASN A 314 -11.17 4.06 9.22
CA ASN A 314 -11.18 3.58 10.60
C ASN A 314 -9.86 2.89 11.01
N ASN A 315 -8.83 2.88 10.14
CA ASN A 315 -7.50 2.32 10.39
C ASN A 315 -7.55 0.85 10.85
N ARG A 316 -8.30 0.01 10.13
CA ARG A 316 -8.52 -1.39 10.50
C ARG A 316 -8.82 -2.29 9.29
N VAL A 317 -8.73 -3.60 9.50
CA VAL A 317 -9.27 -4.61 8.59
C VAL A 317 -10.39 -5.35 9.31
N LEU A 318 -11.52 -5.53 8.63
CA LEU A 318 -12.68 -6.31 9.08
C LEU A 318 -12.66 -7.68 8.42
N ILE A 319 -12.95 -8.73 9.20
CA ILE A 319 -12.91 -10.13 8.77
C ILE A 319 -14.28 -10.77 9.04
N TRP A 320 -14.87 -11.38 8.01
CA TRP A 320 -16.03 -12.25 8.11
C TRP A 320 -15.58 -13.70 7.98
N ASN A 321 -15.99 -14.57 8.91
CA ASN A 321 -15.66 -16.01 8.92
C ASN A 321 -16.53 -16.84 7.97
N SER A 322 -17.37 -16.19 7.18
CA SER A 322 -18.13 -16.79 6.09
C SER A 322 -18.60 -15.73 5.12
N LEU A 323 -18.86 -16.11 3.85
CA LEU A 323 -19.41 -15.21 2.84
C LEU A 323 -20.67 -14.50 3.35
N PRO A 324 -20.68 -13.15 3.42
CA PRO A 324 -21.84 -12.38 3.85
C PRO A 324 -23.05 -12.61 2.95
N ARG A 325 -24.25 -12.68 3.57
CA ARG A 325 -25.51 -12.99 2.89
C ARG A 325 -26.53 -11.87 2.94
N ASP A 326 -26.40 -10.99 3.92
CA ASP A 326 -27.33 -9.91 4.22
C ASP A 326 -26.63 -8.55 4.18
N ALA A 327 -27.35 -7.50 3.78
CA ALA A 327 -26.84 -6.14 3.85
C ALA A 327 -26.51 -5.74 5.29
N GLY A 328 -25.40 -5.01 5.48
CA GLY A 328 -24.94 -4.60 6.80
C GLY A 328 -24.61 -5.73 7.75
N GLN A 329 -24.29 -6.93 7.24
CA GLN A 329 -23.86 -8.04 8.09
C GLN A 329 -22.61 -7.65 8.88
N PRO A 330 -22.60 -7.81 10.23
CA PRO A 330 -21.44 -7.46 11.05
C PRO A 330 -20.25 -8.38 10.78
N ALA A 331 -19.04 -7.83 10.91
CA ALA A 331 -17.80 -8.60 10.88
C ALA A 331 -17.60 -9.41 12.16
N ASP A 332 -16.81 -10.49 12.08
CA ASP A 332 -16.53 -11.40 13.19
C ASP A 332 -15.24 -11.04 13.93
N VAL A 333 -14.23 -10.49 13.22
CA VAL A 333 -12.90 -10.14 13.77
C VAL A 333 -12.47 -8.78 13.23
N VAL A 334 -11.69 -8.02 14.03
CA VAL A 334 -11.04 -6.78 13.64
C VAL A 334 -9.56 -6.82 13.98
N ILE A 335 -8.71 -6.37 13.05
CA ILE A 335 -7.28 -6.17 13.28
C ILE A 335 -6.88 -4.73 12.95
N GLY A 336 -5.71 -4.28 13.47
CA GLY A 336 -5.29 -2.87 13.38
C GLY A 336 -5.89 -1.98 14.46
N GLN A 337 -6.94 -2.48 15.12
CA GLN A 337 -7.58 -1.88 16.31
C GLN A 337 -7.83 -2.98 17.34
N LYS A 338 -7.89 -2.60 18.63
CA LYS A 338 -8.14 -3.55 19.74
C LYS A 338 -9.58 -4.08 19.79
N ASP A 339 -10.53 -3.35 19.21
CA ASP A 339 -11.95 -3.65 19.22
C ASP A 339 -12.67 -2.95 18.04
N PHE A 340 -13.96 -3.30 17.84
CA PHE A 340 -14.76 -2.77 16.75
C PHE A 340 -15.17 -1.30 16.88
N VAL A 341 -14.99 -0.66 18.03
CA VAL A 341 -15.40 0.74 18.28
C VAL A 341 -14.21 1.71 18.26
N SER A 342 -13.00 1.19 18.21
CA SER A 342 -11.77 1.97 18.07
C SER A 342 -11.46 2.26 16.60
N ARG A 343 -10.88 3.46 16.31
CA ARG A 343 -10.53 3.88 14.94
C ARG A 343 -9.30 4.79 14.84
N SER A 344 -8.68 5.12 15.96
CA SER A 344 -7.59 6.08 15.96
C SER A 344 -6.32 5.52 15.29
N PRO A 345 -5.59 6.32 14.49
CA PRO A 345 -4.32 5.93 13.89
C PRO A 345 -3.37 5.31 14.93
N ASN A 346 -2.79 4.17 14.59
CA ASN A 346 -1.89 3.45 15.48
C ASN A 346 -2.44 3.25 16.90
N MET A 347 -3.75 2.89 17.01
CA MET A 347 -4.46 2.69 18.28
C MET A 347 -4.40 3.90 19.23
N GLY A 348 -4.37 5.12 18.68
CA GLY A 348 -4.31 6.36 19.45
C GLY A 348 -2.91 6.78 19.88
N LYS A 349 -1.86 6.06 19.48
CA LYS A 349 -0.47 6.45 19.74
C LYS A 349 0.02 7.55 18.78
N GLY A 350 -0.77 7.91 17.75
CA GLY A 350 -0.45 8.90 16.73
C GLY A 350 0.37 8.35 15.56
N GLU A 351 0.54 9.16 14.52
CA GLU A 351 1.14 8.77 13.23
C GLU A 351 2.57 8.23 13.36
N GLY A 352 3.36 8.68 14.33
CA GLY A 352 4.76 8.30 14.49
C GLY A 352 5.03 7.09 15.40
N ARG A 353 4.01 6.32 15.81
CA ARG A 353 4.16 5.26 16.81
C ARG A 353 3.43 3.97 16.41
N ALA A 354 3.91 3.35 15.36
CA ALA A 354 3.44 2.04 14.93
C ALA A 354 3.75 0.93 15.97
N SER A 355 3.05 -0.21 15.89
CA SER A 355 3.30 -1.42 16.67
C SER A 355 2.85 -2.65 15.87
N GLN A 356 3.06 -3.85 16.39
CA GLN A 356 2.64 -5.11 15.75
C GLN A 356 1.12 -5.21 15.55
N GLU A 357 0.31 -4.58 16.43
CA GLU A 357 -1.14 -4.67 16.43
C GLU A 357 -1.83 -3.50 15.74
N SER A 358 -1.08 -2.45 15.41
CA SER A 358 -1.67 -1.18 14.99
C SER A 358 -1.52 -0.93 13.50
N MET A 359 -2.42 -0.12 12.92
CA MET A 359 -2.39 0.31 11.52
C MET A 359 -2.68 1.80 11.38
N TYR A 360 -2.20 2.36 10.26
CA TYR A 360 -2.46 3.74 9.85
C TYR A 360 -2.72 3.80 8.35
N PHE A 361 -3.94 4.18 7.96
CA PHE A 361 -4.38 4.22 6.56
C PHE A 361 -4.03 2.93 5.79
N PRO A 362 -4.40 1.73 6.26
CA PRO A 362 -4.19 0.51 5.48
C PRO A 362 -4.91 0.60 4.14
N ASN A 363 -4.40 -0.07 3.10
CA ASN A 363 -4.99 0.04 1.77
C ASN A 363 -5.49 -1.28 1.19
N ASP A 364 -4.71 -2.36 1.26
CA ASP A 364 -5.06 -3.62 0.62
C ASP A 364 -4.75 -4.83 1.50
N VAL A 365 -5.37 -5.96 1.16
CA VAL A 365 -5.29 -7.21 1.92
C VAL A 365 -5.34 -8.40 0.98
N VAL A 366 -4.45 -9.38 1.20
CA VAL A 366 -4.50 -10.68 0.53
C VAL A 366 -4.24 -11.81 1.52
N ALA A 367 -4.78 -12.98 1.24
CA ALA A 367 -4.62 -14.17 2.06
C ALA A 367 -4.39 -15.41 1.19
N GLY A 368 -3.67 -16.38 1.75
CA GLY A 368 -3.40 -17.67 1.12
C GLY A 368 -2.91 -18.70 2.14
N LYS A 369 -2.34 -19.78 1.65
CA LYS A 369 -1.77 -20.88 2.46
C LYS A 369 -0.46 -20.47 3.13
N THR A 370 0.26 -19.52 2.55
CA THR A 370 1.52 -18.99 3.08
C THR A 370 1.33 -17.88 4.09
N GLY A 371 0.11 -17.36 4.25
CA GLY A 371 -0.21 -16.37 5.27
C GLY A 371 -1.20 -15.30 4.82
N PHE A 372 -1.28 -14.26 5.65
CA PHE A 372 -2.18 -13.13 5.51
C PHE A 372 -1.37 -11.83 5.51
N PHE A 373 -1.59 -10.97 4.52
CA PHE A 373 -0.79 -9.76 4.29
C PHE A 373 -1.72 -8.53 4.23
N VAL A 374 -1.26 -7.43 4.83
CA VAL A 374 -1.97 -6.13 4.78
C VAL A 374 -0.97 -5.02 4.46
N SER A 375 -1.25 -4.21 3.44
CA SER A 375 -0.51 -2.97 3.21
C SER A 375 -0.94 -1.92 4.22
N ASP A 376 -0.07 -1.62 5.18
CA ASP A 376 -0.22 -0.58 6.20
C ASP A 376 0.45 0.71 5.70
N THR A 377 -0.21 1.30 4.70
CA THR A 377 0.28 2.36 3.82
C THR A 377 0.81 3.56 4.56
N GLY A 378 0.04 4.09 5.53
CA GLY A 378 0.44 5.26 6.33
C GLY A 378 1.65 5.00 7.24
N ASN A 379 1.98 3.73 7.48
CA ASN A 379 3.19 3.31 8.19
C ASN A 379 4.30 2.81 7.24
N ASN A 380 4.13 2.95 5.91
CA ASN A 380 5.13 2.58 4.90
C ASN A 380 5.64 1.14 5.03
N ARG A 381 4.73 0.18 5.24
CA ARG A 381 5.05 -1.22 5.48
C ARG A 381 3.95 -2.16 5.01
N VAL A 382 4.28 -3.45 4.88
CA VAL A 382 3.31 -4.54 4.78
C VAL A 382 3.43 -5.40 6.03
N LEU A 383 2.32 -5.64 6.70
CA LEU A 383 2.24 -6.53 7.85
C LEU A 383 1.87 -7.94 7.38
N TYR A 384 2.45 -8.94 8.04
CA TYR A 384 2.25 -10.35 7.73
C TYR A 384 1.89 -11.15 8.98
N TRP A 385 0.94 -12.05 8.84
CA TRP A 385 0.56 -13.09 9.80
C TRP A 385 0.72 -14.46 9.14
N LYS A 386 1.29 -15.43 9.84
CA LYS A 386 1.44 -16.82 9.36
C LYS A 386 0.11 -17.48 9.09
N GLU A 387 -0.91 -17.11 9.87
CA GLU A 387 -2.27 -17.61 9.75
C GLU A 387 -3.24 -16.43 9.76
N VAL A 388 -4.40 -16.61 9.13
CA VAL A 388 -5.47 -15.59 9.18
C VAL A 388 -5.86 -15.32 10.63
N PRO A 389 -5.85 -14.04 11.08
CA PRO A 389 -6.20 -13.67 12.44
C PRO A 389 -7.60 -14.14 12.85
N THR A 390 -7.71 -14.64 14.09
CA THR A 390 -8.96 -15.15 14.67
C THR A 390 -9.42 -14.37 15.91
N GLU A 391 -8.57 -13.48 16.43
CA GLU A 391 -8.85 -12.65 17.59
C GLU A 391 -8.71 -11.16 17.25
N ASN A 392 -9.49 -10.31 17.93
CA ASN A 392 -9.42 -8.87 17.74
C ASN A 392 -8.06 -8.33 18.17
N GLY A 393 -7.46 -7.47 17.32
CA GLY A 393 -6.18 -6.85 17.60
C GLY A 393 -5.00 -7.82 17.63
N GLN A 394 -5.12 -9.00 17.01
CA GLN A 394 -4.04 -9.98 16.95
C GLN A 394 -2.78 -9.35 16.33
N PRO A 395 -1.60 -9.45 17.00
CA PRO A 395 -0.36 -8.89 16.49
C PRO A 395 0.12 -9.59 15.22
N ALA A 396 0.83 -8.86 14.35
CA ALA A 396 1.49 -9.40 13.19
C ALA A 396 2.75 -10.19 13.57
N ASP A 397 3.10 -11.20 12.77
CA ASP A 397 4.29 -12.02 12.96
C ASP A 397 5.54 -11.43 12.29
N MET A 398 5.36 -10.65 11.20
CA MET A 398 6.46 -10.11 10.40
C MET A 398 6.09 -8.76 9.78
N VAL A 399 7.12 -7.99 9.38
CA VAL A 399 6.97 -6.71 8.70
C VAL A 399 7.91 -6.61 7.49
N PHE A 400 7.36 -6.17 6.34
CA PHE A 400 8.11 -5.83 5.13
C PHE A 400 8.27 -4.32 5.05
N GLY A 401 9.37 -3.84 4.50
CA GLY A 401 9.61 -2.41 4.26
C GLY A 401 10.22 -1.65 5.43
N GLN A 402 10.15 -2.21 6.65
CA GLN A 402 10.72 -1.62 7.87
C GLN A 402 11.68 -2.58 8.55
N SER A 403 12.58 -2.05 9.41
CA SER A 403 13.55 -2.86 10.16
C SER A 403 12.91 -3.56 11.36
N ASN A 404 11.81 -3.02 11.86
CA ASN A 404 11.07 -3.53 13.01
C ASN A 404 9.62 -3.00 12.97
N PHE A 405 8.77 -3.42 13.90
CA PHE A 405 7.37 -3.03 13.96
C PHE A 405 7.09 -1.58 14.42
N PHE A 406 8.08 -0.90 14.95
CA PHE A 406 7.92 0.45 15.54
C PHE A 406 8.30 1.56 14.56
N ASP A 407 9.14 1.24 13.58
CA ASP A 407 9.52 2.16 12.51
C ASP A 407 8.38 2.27 11.47
N ASN A 408 8.20 3.49 10.94
CA ASN A 408 7.15 3.77 9.96
C ASN A 408 7.52 4.87 8.95
N ARG A 409 8.81 5.16 8.81
CA ARG A 409 9.27 6.21 7.90
C ARG A 409 9.45 5.63 6.49
N HIS A 410 9.06 6.41 5.48
CA HIS A 410 9.28 6.04 4.10
C HIS A 410 10.76 5.70 3.86
N ASN A 411 11.01 4.61 3.16
CA ASN A 411 12.35 4.11 2.87
C ASN A 411 13.28 4.07 4.10
N ARG A 412 12.72 3.75 5.31
CA ARG A 412 13.47 3.75 6.58
C ARG A 412 14.23 5.06 6.84
N ASN A 413 13.69 6.19 6.39
CA ASN A 413 14.31 7.51 6.43
C ASN A 413 15.65 7.61 5.65
N GLY A 414 15.86 6.72 4.67
CA GLY A 414 17.06 6.65 3.83
C GLY A 414 16.74 6.65 2.35
N GLN A 415 17.64 6.10 1.56
CA GLN A 415 17.41 5.83 0.14
C GLN A 415 16.61 4.55 -0.03
N ALA A 416 15.78 4.48 -1.07
CA ALA A 416 15.10 3.25 -1.45
C ALA A 416 16.11 2.15 -1.81
N ASN A 417 15.77 0.93 -1.47
CA ASN A 417 16.52 -0.28 -1.81
C ASN A 417 15.56 -1.50 -1.87
N ALA A 418 16.10 -2.70 -1.96
CA ALA A 418 15.31 -3.92 -2.07
C ALA A 418 14.48 -4.24 -0.81
N THR A 419 14.80 -3.65 0.35
CA THR A 419 14.15 -3.97 1.64
C THR A 419 13.26 -2.84 2.15
N THR A 420 13.11 -1.74 1.40
CA THR A 420 12.37 -0.55 1.84
C THR A 420 11.12 -0.31 1.00
N LEU A 421 10.11 0.29 1.63
CA LEU A 421 8.85 0.69 1.01
C LEU A 421 8.52 2.16 1.29
N ASN A 422 7.72 2.75 0.42
CA ASN A 422 7.17 4.09 0.53
C ASN A 422 5.73 4.08 0.01
N ASP A 423 4.76 4.27 0.91
CA ASP A 423 3.34 4.32 0.54
C ASP A 423 2.90 3.03 -0.21
N PRO A 424 3.13 1.80 0.32
CA PRO A 424 2.71 0.56 -0.33
C PRO A 424 1.18 0.50 -0.44
N TYR A 425 0.69 0.09 -1.60
CA TYR A 425 -0.73 0.13 -1.94
C TYR A 425 -1.30 -1.27 -2.21
N GLY A 426 -1.49 -1.64 -3.48
CA GLY A 426 -2.06 -2.90 -3.89
C GLY A 426 -1.12 -4.08 -3.68
N LEU A 427 -1.70 -5.23 -3.34
CA LEU A 427 -1.03 -6.49 -3.10
C LEU A 427 -1.54 -7.57 -4.04
N TRP A 428 -0.66 -8.49 -4.44
CA TRP A 428 -1.02 -9.72 -5.12
C TRP A 428 -0.16 -10.87 -4.59
N LEU A 429 -0.80 -11.98 -4.22
CA LEU A 429 -0.12 -13.18 -3.71
C LEU A 429 -0.21 -14.29 -4.74
N GLU A 430 0.94 -14.84 -5.16
CA GLU A 430 1.07 -16.04 -5.96
C GLU A 430 1.65 -17.16 -5.09
N GLU A 431 1.07 -18.33 -5.13
CA GLU A 431 1.50 -19.48 -4.35
C GLU A 431 1.62 -20.72 -5.21
N GLU A 432 2.63 -21.54 -4.93
CA GLU A 432 2.81 -22.83 -5.57
C GLU A 432 3.26 -23.88 -4.55
N GLU A 433 2.89 -25.15 -4.77
CA GLU A 433 3.38 -26.25 -3.94
C GLU A 433 4.91 -26.38 -4.07
N ASN A 434 5.61 -26.45 -2.96
CA ASN A 434 7.05 -26.62 -2.98
C ASN A 434 7.43 -28.07 -3.36
N PRO A 435 8.07 -28.32 -4.51
CA PRO A 435 8.40 -29.66 -4.95
C PRO A 435 9.46 -30.34 -4.07
N GLU A 436 10.17 -29.60 -3.25
CA GLU A 436 11.19 -30.11 -2.31
C GLU A 436 10.62 -30.43 -0.93
N TRP A 437 9.37 -30.03 -0.67
CA TRP A 437 8.74 -30.30 0.62
C TRP A 437 8.35 -31.78 0.73
N VAL A 438 8.66 -32.35 1.89
CA VAL A 438 8.28 -33.73 2.25
C VAL A 438 7.45 -33.65 3.52
N PRO A 439 6.22 -34.22 3.54
CA PRO A 439 5.42 -34.25 4.75
C PRO A 439 6.22 -34.83 5.93
N PRO A 440 6.18 -34.20 7.12
CA PRO A 440 6.78 -34.79 8.30
C PRO A 440 6.18 -36.20 8.46
N GLU A 441 7.05 -37.23 8.55
CA GLU A 441 6.59 -38.60 8.80
C GLU A 441 5.62 -38.52 9.98
N GLU A 442 4.36 -38.94 9.80
CA GLU A 442 3.45 -39.12 10.92
C GLU A 442 4.23 -39.95 11.96
N ASN A 443 4.46 -39.38 13.13
CA ASN A 443 5.05 -40.11 14.24
C ASN A 443 4.14 -41.31 14.52
N VAL A 444 4.45 -42.41 13.85
CA VAL A 444 3.96 -43.73 14.24
C VAL A 444 4.48 -43.87 15.65
N LEU A 445 3.61 -43.66 16.63
CA LEU A 445 3.83 -44.03 18.02
C LEU A 445 4.26 -45.47 18.00
N LYS A 446 5.58 -45.73 17.93
CA LYS A 446 6.15 -46.99 18.31
C LYS A 446 5.83 -47.09 19.80
N GLU A 447 4.80 -47.86 20.14
CA GLU A 447 4.68 -48.45 21.46
C GLU A 447 5.98 -49.18 21.72
N THR A 448 6.97 -48.48 22.29
CA THR A 448 8.12 -49.09 22.88
C THR A 448 7.63 -49.76 24.16
N GLN A 449 7.54 -51.09 24.09
CA GLN A 449 7.50 -51.93 25.27
C GLN A 449 8.64 -51.47 26.19
N GLU A 450 8.25 -51.14 27.41
CA GLU A 450 9.13 -50.84 28.53
C GLU A 450 10.17 -51.94 28.68
N ASP A 451 11.43 -51.62 28.48
CA ASP A 451 12.55 -52.40 29.03
C ASP A 451 13.45 -51.43 29.82
N GLU A 452 13.31 -51.54 31.15
CA GLU A 452 14.11 -50.80 32.11
C GLU A 452 15.59 -51.21 32.01
N THR A 453 16.47 -50.30 31.59
CA THR A 453 17.85 -50.25 32.06
C THR A 453 18.34 -48.83 32.17
N LEU A 454 18.69 -48.46 33.38
CA LEU A 454 19.39 -47.24 33.77
C LEU A 454 20.75 -47.12 33.05
N GLU A 455 21.09 -45.94 32.61
CA GLU A 455 22.34 -45.20 32.91
C GLU A 455 22.78 -44.28 31.77
N GLU A 456 23.23 -43.13 32.20
CA GLU A 456 24.06 -42.07 31.58
C GLU A 456 23.33 -40.89 30.97
N SER A 457 23.44 -39.78 31.70
CA SER A 457 23.11 -38.42 31.28
C SER A 457 23.92 -38.04 30.04
N PRO A 458 23.30 -37.56 28.94
CA PRO A 458 24.03 -36.91 27.86
C PRO A 458 24.50 -35.52 28.31
N SER A 459 25.75 -35.22 27.99
CA SER A 459 26.37 -33.91 28.14
C SER A 459 25.61 -32.86 27.29
N LEU A 460 25.31 -31.73 27.93
CA LEU A 460 24.85 -30.51 27.30
C LEU A 460 26.00 -29.97 26.43
N ASP A 461 26.00 -30.25 25.15
CA ASP A 461 26.76 -29.56 24.09
C ASP A 461 26.23 -30.05 22.73
N GLU A 462 24.92 -29.87 22.45
CA GLU A 462 24.39 -29.86 21.12
C GLU A 462 23.97 -28.40 20.87
N GLU A 463 24.80 -27.70 20.06
CA GLU A 463 24.38 -26.49 19.38
C GLU A 463 23.12 -26.86 18.57
N ASP A 464 21.95 -26.39 19.01
CA ASP A 464 20.71 -26.48 18.28
C ASP A 464 20.86 -25.64 16.97
N THR A 465 21.44 -26.28 15.96
CA THR A 465 21.30 -25.79 14.59
C THR A 465 19.81 -25.89 14.25
N VAL A 466 19.13 -24.77 14.25
CA VAL A 466 17.75 -24.67 13.73
C VAL A 466 17.83 -25.08 12.27
N GLU A 467 17.53 -26.34 11.95
CA GLU A 467 17.33 -26.75 10.57
C GLU A 467 16.18 -25.91 10.01
N GLU A 468 16.44 -25.03 9.03
CA GLU A 468 15.39 -24.32 8.30
C GLU A 468 14.42 -25.37 7.74
N GLN A 469 13.20 -25.40 8.24
CA GLN A 469 12.18 -26.33 7.75
C GLN A 469 11.80 -25.90 6.33
N ILE A 470 11.92 -26.82 5.36
CA ILE A 470 11.48 -26.60 3.98
C ILE A 470 9.97 -26.31 4.02
N PRO A 471 9.51 -25.13 3.54
CA PRO A 471 8.10 -24.77 3.59
C PRO A 471 7.29 -25.62 2.60
N GLU A 472 6.03 -25.91 2.94
CA GLU A 472 5.10 -26.66 2.08
C GLU A 472 4.76 -25.89 0.80
N TYR A 473 4.64 -24.56 0.87
CA TYR A 473 4.32 -23.68 -0.25
C TYR A 473 5.42 -22.65 -0.44
N LEU A 474 5.74 -22.38 -1.70
CA LEU A 474 6.51 -21.20 -2.13
C LEU A 474 5.53 -20.07 -2.44
N PHE A 475 5.95 -18.83 -2.24
CA PHE A 475 5.12 -17.67 -2.52
C PHE A 475 5.90 -16.58 -3.26
N LYS A 476 5.14 -15.69 -3.93
CA LYS A 476 5.59 -14.39 -4.37
C LYS A 476 4.57 -13.36 -3.94
N ILE A 477 4.99 -12.38 -3.16
CA ILE A 477 4.17 -11.21 -2.84
C ILE A 477 4.60 -10.03 -3.70
N PHE A 478 3.65 -9.50 -4.47
CA PHE A 478 3.78 -8.31 -5.29
C PHE A 478 3.24 -7.14 -4.49
N ILE A 479 4.00 -6.06 -4.42
CA ILE A 479 3.64 -4.86 -3.68
C ILE A 479 3.75 -3.67 -4.61
N ALA A 480 2.64 -2.99 -4.87
CA ALA A 480 2.64 -1.69 -5.53
C ALA A 480 3.23 -0.65 -4.57
N ASP A 481 4.53 -0.41 -4.67
CA ASP A 481 5.31 0.56 -3.88
C ASP A 481 5.14 1.96 -4.48
N ARG A 482 3.93 2.50 -4.27
CA ARG A 482 3.34 3.66 -4.94
C ARG A 482 4.21 4.90 -4.84
N GLY A 483 4.68 5.22 -3.63
CA GLY A 483 5.51 6.40 -3.38
C GLY A 483 6.92 6.31 -3.98
N ASN A 484 7.36 5.12 -4.39
CA ASN A 484 8.61 4.89 -5.13
C ASN A 484 8.37 4.62 -6.63
N SER A 485 7.12 4.76 -7.11
CA SER A 485 6.74 4.58 -8.52
C SER A 485 7.23 3.25 -9.11
N ARG A 486 7.01 2.14 -8.37
CA ARG A 486 7.46 0.80 -8.75
C ARG A 486 6.53 -0.29 -8.20
N VAL A 487 6.62 -1.49 -8.76
CA VAL A 487 6.15 -2.71 -8.12
C VAL A 487 7.36 -3.54 -7.71
N VAL A 488 7.39 -4.03 -6.49
CA VAL A 488 8.45 -4.91 -5.97
C VAL A 488 7.90 -6.30 -5.72
N VAL A 489 8.73 -7.33 -5.99
CA VAL A 489 8.35 -8.74 -5.82
C VAL A 489 9.28 -9.41 -4.82
N TRP A 490 8.69 -9.98 -3.79
CA TRP A 490 9.38 -10.75 -2.76
C TRP A 490 8.98 -12.21 -2.85
N ASN A 491 9.93 -13.11 -2.63
CA ASN A 491 9.71 -14.56 -2.58
C ASN A 491 10.20 -15.21 -1.30
N GLU A 492 10.67 -14.41 -0.35
CA GLU A 492 11.13 -14.83 0.97
C GLU A 492 10.62 -13.86 2.04
N LEU A 493 10.40 -14.37 3.26
CA LEU A 493 10.07 -13.52 4.40
C LEU A 493 11.31 -12.71 4.82
N PRO A 494 11.14 -11.44 5.23
CA PRO A 494 12.22 -10.66 5.81
C PRO A 494 12.80 -11.34 7.05
N ILE A 495 14.08 -11.10 7.34
CA ILE A 495 14.68 -11.47 8.61
C ILE A 495 14.58 -10.25 9.53
N LEU A 496 13.86 -10.39 10.63
CA LEU A 496 13.90 -9.38 11.68
C LEU A 496 15.18 -9.58 12.49
N PRO A 497 15.89 -8.51 12.85
CA PRO A 497 17.01 -8.61 13.77
C PRO A 497 16.54 -9.32 15.05
N THR A 498 17.19 -10.40 15.42
CA THR A 498 16.98 -11.02 16.74
C THR A 498 17.39 -10.01 17.80
N ASP A 499 16.60 -9.81 18.85
CA ASP A 499 16.95 -9.00 20.01
C ASP A 499 18.12 -9.65 20.81
N GLU A 500 19.28 -9.79 20.15
CA GLU A 500 20.52 -10.18 20.83
C GLU A 500 21.22 -8.93 21.37
N SER A 501 20.59 -8.21 22.29
CA SER A 501 21.27 -7.21 23.13
C SER A 501 20.50 -6.88 24.42
N GLU A 502 20.12 -7.90 25.19
CA GLU A 502 19.75 -7.67 26.60
C GLU A 502 20.95 -7.65 27.59
N ASP A 503 22.19 -7.69 27.11
CA ASP A 503 23.39 -7.66 28.00
C ASP A 503 24.24 -6.38 27.79
N GLY A 504 23.67 -5.29 27.30
CA GLY A 504 24.28 -3.97 27.33
C GLY A 504 23.73 -3.16 28.49
N GLU A 505 24.52 -2.93 29.53
CA GLU A 505 24.27 -1.93 30.60
C GLU A 505 23.95 -0.57 29.94
N GLY A 506 22.68 -0.36 29.59
CA GLY A 506 22.18 0.92 29.12
C GLY A 506 22.04 1.87 30.30
N ASP A 507 22.81 2.95 30.30
CA ASP A 507 22.59 4.12 31.10
C ASP A 507 21.12 4.51 31.08
N HIS A 508 20.40 4.21 32.15
CA HIS A 508 19.08 4.76 32.42
C HIS A 508 19.18 6.30 32.49
N ILE A 509 18.91 6.97 31.37
CA ILE A 509 18.54 8.38 31.44
C ILE A 509 17.12 8.40 32.01
N GLU A 510 17.03 8.58 33.32
CA GLU A 510 15.78 8.96 33.96
C GLU A 510 15.30 10.29 33.31
N MET A 511 14.28 10.19 32.46
CA MET A 511 13.56 11.38 32.05
C MET A 511 12.75 11.86 33.25
N GLU A 512 13.18 12.98 33.84
CA GLU A 512 12.46 13.71 34.87
C GLU A 512 11.02 14.01 34.35
N ASP A 513 10.04 13.63 35.16
CA ASP A 513 8.62 13.96 34.99
C ASP A 513 8.40 15.47 34.83
N PRO A 514 7.86 15.96 33.70
CA PRO A 514 7.64 17.37 33.46
C PRO A 514 6.53 17.98 34.35
N ASN A 515 5.93 17.23 35.27
CA ASN A 515 4.86 17.72 36.16
C ASN A 515 5.32 18.14 37.57
N LEU A 516 6.62 18.25 37.83
CA LEU A 516 7.15 18.60 39.16
C LEU A 516 7.66 20.04 39.24
N LEU A 517 6.87 21.02 38.75
CA LEU A 517 7.05 22.44 39.00
C LEU A 517 5.70 23.17 38.97
N ILE A 518 4.85 22.93 39.96
CA ILE A 518 3.86 23.94 40.41
C ILE A 518 4.11 24.18 41.88
N GLY A 519 4.83 25.26 42.13
CA GLY A 519 4.97 25.82 43.47
C GLY A 519 3.70 26.58 43.86
N ASP A 520 3.30 26.38 45.08
CA ASP A 520 2.27 27.15 45.79
C ASP A 520 2.50 28.66 45.70
N GLY A 521 1.48 29.39 45.28
CA GLY A 521 1.48 30.85 45.24
C GLY A 521 0.05 31.36 45.36
N ASP A 522 -0.23 31.85 46.50
CA ASP A 522 -1.32 32.56 47.14
C ASP A 522 -2.49 33.09 46.30
N GLU A 523 -3.66 32.88 46.90
CA GLU A 523 -4.98 33.42 46.59
C GLU A 523 -4.98 34.97 46.56
N GLU A 524 -5.57 35.59 45.55
CA GLU A 524 -6.29 36.86 45.67
C GLU A 524 -7.56 36.83 44.82
N ASP A 525 -8.69 36.97 45.48
CA ASP A 525 -10.04 37.17 44.98
C ASP A 525 -10.13 38.44 44.11
N GLU A 526 -10.69 38.36 42.89
CA GLU A 526 -11.48 39.45 42.33
C GLU A 526 -12.66 38.91 41.50
N ASP A 527 -13.83 39.25 42.02
CA ASP A 527 -15.19 39.18 41.52
C ASP A 527 -15.35 40.09 40.27
N ASP A 528 -15.80 39.55 39.10
CA ASP A 528 -16.55 40.37 38.16
C ASP A 528 -17.43 39.53 37.21
N SER A 529 -18.67 39.94 37.20
CA SER A 529 -19.83 39.34 36.56
C SER A 529 -19.83 39.55 35.02
N PRO A 530 -20.61 38.79 34.22
CA PRO A 530 -20.54 38.79 32.75
C PRO A 530 -21.38 39.91 32.12
N GLU A 531 -20.79 40.62 31.15
CA GLU A 531 -21.52 41.51 30.23
C GLU A 531 -21.98 40.75 28.98
N GLU A 532 -23.27 40.89 28.70
CA GLU A 532 -23.98 40.45 27.51
C GLU A 532 -23.46 41.14 26.23
N LEU A 533 -23.27 40.40 25.14
CA LEU A 533 -23.08 40.96 23.80
C LEU A 533 -24.36 40.79 22.96
N PRO A 534 -24.74 41.80 22.16
CA PRO A 534 -25.99 41.81 21.44
C PRO A 534 -25.92 41.11 20.09
N SER A 535 -27.06 40.51 19.74
CA SER A 535 -27.42 39.96 18.44
C SER A 535 -27.39 40.97 17.28
N VAL A 536 -26.71 40.61 16.16
CA VAL A 536 -27.12 40.94 14.79
C VAL A 536 -26.85 39.73 13.92
#